data_b4bb7ab3353419af123ccd153ae94b0a
#
_entry.id   b4bb7ab3353419af123ccd153ae94b0a
#
_cell.length_a   1.000
_cell.length_b   1.000
_cell.length_c   1.000
_cell.angle_alpha   90.00
_cell.angle_beta   90.00
_cell.angle_gamma   90.00
#
_symmetry.space_group_name_H-M   'P 1'
#
loop_
_entity.id
_entity.type
_entity.pdbx_description
1 polymer ?
#
loop_
_entity_poly.entity_id
_entity_poly.type
_entity_poly.pdbx_seq_one_letter_code
_entity_poly.pdbx_strand_id
1 'polypeptide(L)'
;QHEKPFEGVNGSGKHNNWPLGTKHENLLDPGDTPMENLQFMVFLSAVIEAVDDYADLLRTSVATPGNDHRLGANEAPPAIISIFVGEELEAVIDAICTDSPYAGPVKMKMDLGVDVLPKFSKDTTDRNRTSPFAFTGNKFEFRMPGSAENLSDANTILNAAVAKSLKEFVAETAGAADFECAAAAW
;
A
#
# COMPACT_ATOMS: atom_id res chain seq x y z
N GLN A 1 -21.23 2.17 14.35
CA GLN A 1 -20.21 1.15 14.15
C GLN A 1 -19.88 0.50 15.48
N HIS A 2 -19.72 -0.81 15.47
CA HIS A 2 -19.40 -1.58 16.67
C HIS A 2 -18.14 -2.38 16.44
N GLU A 3 -17.25 -2.42 17.42
CA GLU A 3 -16.24 -3.47 17.48
C GLU A 3 -16.94 -4.82 17.65
N LYS A 4 -16.19 -5.90 17.32
CA LYS A 4 -16.63 -7.27 17.55
C LYS A 4 -16.22 -7.69 18.96
N PRO A 5 -17.09 -7.47 20.00
CA PRO A 5 -16.70 -7.71 21.39
C PRO A 5 -16.57 -9.19 21.72
N PHE A 6 -17.22 -10.06 20.92
CA PHE A 6 -17.25 -11.52 21.13
C PHE A 6 -17.08 -12.26 19.81
N GLU A 7 -16.54 -13.45 19.87
CA GLU A 7 -16.47 -14.37 18.72
C GLU A 7 -17.89 -14.66 18.18
N GLY A 8 -18.02 -14.74 16.87
CA GLY A 8 -19.32 -14.98 16.21
C GLY A 8 -20.18 -13.73 15.96
N VAL A 9 -19.84 -12.60 16.54
CA VAL A 9 -20.54 -11.32 16.31
C VAL A 9 -19.83 -10.54 15.20
N ASN A 10 -20.59 -9.92 14.29
CA ASN A 10 -20.03 -9.05 13.25
C ASN A 10 -19.46 -7.78 13.86
N GLY A 11 -18.27 -7.38 13.42
CA GLY A 11 -17.60 -6.14 13.79
C GLY A 11 -17.27 -5.30 12.57
N SER A 12 -17.01 -4.03 12.79
CA SER A 12 -16.58 -3.09 11.76
C SER A 12 -15.20 -2.53 12.05
N GLY A 13 -14.49 -2.12 11.00
CA GLY A 13 -13.20 -1.48 11.07
C GLY A 13 -13.23 -0.05 10.58
N LYS A 14 -12.12 0.63 10.76
CA LYS A 14 -11.77 1.88 10.09
C LYS A 14 -10.78 1.58 8.99
N HIS A 15 -10.99 2.17 7.83
CA HIS A 15 -9.98 2.19 6.79
C HIS A 15 -9.14 3.45 6.95
N ASN A 16 -7.90 3.28 7.40
CA ASN A 16 -6.97 4.38 7.56
C ASN A 16 -6.35 4.70 6.21
N ASN A 17 -6.86 5.73 5.53
CA ASN A 17 -6.27 6.23 4.30
C ASN A 17 -5.03 7.04 4.66
N TRP A 18 -3.87 6.56 4.21
CA TRP A 18 -2.57 7.12 4.52
C TRP A 18 -1.87 7.58 3.23
N PRO A 19 -2.01 8.87 2.87
CA PRO A 19 -1.25 9.49 1.79
C PRO A 19 0.12 9.93 2.28
N LEU A 20 1.09 10.01 1.38
CA LEU A 20 2.38 10.64 1.62
C LEU A 20 2.57 11.78 0.63
N GLY A 21 2.82 12.97 1.11
CA GLY A 21 2.91 14.14 0.23
C GLY A 21 3.55 15.36 0.86
N THR A 22 3.88 16.30 0.02
CA THR A 22 4.32 17.64 0.38
C THR A 22 3.14 18.62 0.33
N LYS A 23 3.42 19.90 0.55
CA LYS A 23 2.42 20.95 0.36
C LYS A 23 1.92 21.05 -1.10
N HIS A 24 2.68 20.55 -2.05
CA HIS A 24 2.48 20.81 -3.47
C HIS A 24 2.14 19.56 -4.28
N GLU A 25 2.49 18.39 -3.79
CA GLU A 25 2.37 17.14 -4.56
C GLU A 25 2.11 15.93 -3.68
N ASN A 26 1.52 14.89 -4.26
CA ASN A 26 1.39 13.56 -3.68
C ASN A 26 2.59 12.71 -4.13
N LEU A 27 3.40 12.25 -3.20
CA LEU A 27 4.60 11.45 -3.48
C LEU A 27 4.29 9.99 -3.82
N LEU A 28 3.04 9.56 -3.59
CA LEU A 28 2.53 8.24 -3.95
C LEU A 28 1.65 8.30 -5.21
N ASP A 29 1.83 9.30 -6.06
CA ASP A 29 1.19 9.36 -7.36
C ASP A 29 2.09 8.69 -8.42
N PRO A 30 1.67 7.53 -8.98
CA PRO A 30 2.48 6.81 -9.97
C PRO A 30 2.60 7.56 -11.31
N GLY A 31 1.69 8.50 -11.60
CA GLY A 31 1.61 9.14 -12.90
C GLY A 31 1.15 8.16 -13.99
N ASP A 32 1.41 8.54 -15.25
CA ASP A 32 1.03 7.73 -16.42
C ASP A 32 2.03 6.59 -16.70
N THR A 33 3.27 6.72 -16.25
CA THR A 33 4.37 5.77 -16.44
C THR A 33 5.07 5.46 -15.11
N PRO A 34 4.51 4.58 -14.27
CA PRO A 34 5.04 4.29 -12.94
C PRO A 34 6.52 3.87 -12.95
N MET A 35 6.93 3.06 -13.91
CA MET A 35 8.31 2.56 -14.02
C MET A 35 9.33 3.68 -14.29
N GLU A 36 8.94 4.74 -14.99
CA GLU A 36 9.80 5.88 -15.29
C GLU A 36 9.77 6.95 -14.19
N ASN A 37 8.84 6.84 -13.24
CA ASN A 37 8.69 7.77 -12.14
C ASN A 37 9.56 7.34 -10.95
N LEU A 38 10.85 7.67 -11.01
CA LEU A 38 11.81 7.31 -9.98
C LEU A 38 11.41 7.82 -8.58
N GLN A 39 10.87 9.06 -8.48
CA GLN A 39 10.39 9.58 -7.22
C GLN A 39 9.31 8.69 -6.61
N PHE A 40 8.29 8.34 -7.40
CA PHE A 40 7.23 7.45 -6.94
C PHE A 40 7.79 6.09 -6.49
N MET A 41 8.69 5.50 -7.28
CA MET A 41 9.29 4.19 -6.96
C MET A 41 10.07 4.22 -5.66
N VAL A 42 10.87 5.25 -5.40
CA VAL A 42 11.61 5.42 -4.14
C VAL A 42 10.65 5.50 -2.95
N PHE A 43 9.59 6.30 -3.04
CA PHE A 43 8.62 6.39 -1.94
C PHE A 43 7.79 5.13 -1.76
N LEU A 44 7.46 4.44 -2.85
CA LEU A 44 6.78 3.14 -2.80
C LEU A 44 7.66 2.09 -2.10
N SER A 45 8.93 1.97 -2.52
CA SER A 45 9.89 1.04 -1.92
C SER A 45 10.10 1.32 -0.43
N ALA A 46 10.27 2.59 -0.06
CA ALA A 46 10.40 2.99 1.34
C ALA A 46 9.19 2.59 2.21
N VAL A 47 7.98 2.67 1.66
CA VAL A 47 6.78 2.22 2.39
C VAL A 47 6.73 0.70 2.50
N ILE A 48 7.08 -0.03 1.42
CA ILE A 48 7.10 -1.50 1.43
C ILE A 48 8.12 -2.00 2.46
N GLU A 49 9.35 -1.53 2.41
CA GLU A 49 10.40 -1.85 3.38
C GLU A 49 9.98 -1.54 4.82
N ALA A 50 9.46 -0.33 5.06
CA ALA A 50 9.04 0.08 6.38
C ALA A 50 7.92 -0.80 6.95
N VAL A 51 6.97 -1.24 6.13
CA VAL A 51 5.88 -2.11 6.58
C VAL A 51 6.35 -3.53 6.80
N ASP A 52 7.29 -4.03 5.99
CA ASP A 52 7.89 -5.35 6.16
C ASP A 52 8.71 -5.42 7.45
N ASP A 53 9.65 -4.51 7.63
CA ASP A 53 10.55 -4.44 8.79
C ASP A 53 9.81 -4.22 10.12
N TYR A 54 8.71 -3.46 10.11
CA TYR A 54 7.95 -3.06 11.30
C TYR A 54 6.54 -3.61 11.33
N ALA A 55 6.28 -4.72 10.61
CA ALA A 55 4.98 -5.39 10.59
C ALA A 55 4.47 -5.72 11.99
N ASP A 56 5.32 -6.26 12.85
CA ASP A 56 4.96 -6.63 14.23
C ASP A 56 4.56 -5.40 15.07
N LEU A 57 5.29 -4.32 14.93
CA LEU A 57 5.00 -3.06 15.64
C LEU A 57 3.71 -2.44 15.12
N LEU A 58 3.51 -2.44 13.80
CA LEU A 58 2.27 -1.95 13.19
C LEU A 58 1.08 -2.82 13.59
N ARG A 59 1.27 -4.15 13.69
CA ARG A 59 0.24 -5.06 14.19
C ARG A 59 -0.14 -4.77 15.64
N THR A 60 0.83 -4.40 16.46
CA THR A 60 0.60 -4.04 17.87
C THR A 60 -0.31 -2.83 18.00
N SER A 61 -0.26 -1.87 17.07
CA SER A 61 -1.11 -0.66 17.10
C SER A 61 -2.61 -0.93 16.98
N VAL A 62 -2.98 -2.14 16.56
CA VAL A 62 -4.37 -2.56 16.34
C VAL A 62 -4.74 -3.82 17.14
N ALA A 63 -3.89 -4.20 18.11
CA ALA A 63 -4.04 -5.39 18.93
C ALA A 63 -4.90 -5.11 20.16
N THR A 64 -6.20 -5.06 19.96
CA THR A 64 -7.18 -4.99 21.04
C THR A 64 -8.06 -6.24 21.05
N PRO A 65 -8.56 -6.70 22.21
CA PRO A 65 -9.41 -7.89 22.28
C PRO A 65 -10.59 -7.85 21.31
N GLY A 66 -11.28 -6.71 21.21
CA GLY A 66 -12.41 -6.55 20.29
C GLY A 66 -12.00 -6.61 18.83
N ASN A 67 -10.85 -6.05 18.47
CA ASN A 67 -10.34 -6.08 17.11
C ASN A 67 -9.75 -7.45 16.76
N ASP A 68 -9.12 -8.14 17.71
CA ASP A 68 -8.59 -9.49 17.48
C ASP A 68 -9.70 -10.51 17.18
N HIS A 69 -10.87 -10.36 17.79
CA HIS A 69 -12.05 -11.14 17.41
C HIS A 69 -12.58 -10.81 16.01
N ARG A 70 -12.34 -9.60 15.52
CA ARG A 70 -12.75 -9.16 14.19
C ARG A 70 -11.82 -9.65 13.09
N LEU A 71 -10.49 -9.53 13.29
CA LEU A 71 -9.50 -9.85 12.27
C LEU A 71 -9.57 -11.31 11.85
N GLY A 72 -9.52 -11.56 10.55
CA GLY A 72 -9.63 -12.88 9.95
C GLY A 72 -11.06 -13.44 9.86
N ALA A 73 -12.08 -12.66 10.21
CA ALA A 73 -13.48 -13.07 10.16
C ALA A 73 -14.29 -12.21 9.19
N ASN A 74 -15.21 -12.84 8.45
CA ASN A 74 -16.07 -12.20 7.46
C ASN A 74 -15.26 -11.35 6.43
N GLU A 75 -15.59 -10.06 6.30
CA GLU A 75 -14.94 -9.12 5.39
C GLU A 75 -13.73 -8.41 6.02
N ALA A 76 -13.30 -8.81 7.21
CA ALA A 76 -12.14 -8.22 7.87
C ALA A 76 -10.84 -8.79 7.30
N PRO A 77 -9.75 -7.98 7.25
CA PRO A 77 -8.46 -8.49 6.84
C PRO A 77 -7.92 -9.54 7.83
N PRO A 78 -6.98 -10.41 7.41
CA PRO A 78 -6.31 -11.34 8.30
C PRO A 78 -5.53 -10.60 9.39
N ALA A 79 -5.21 -11.32 10.48
CA ALA A 79 -4.45 -10.77 11.60
C ALA A 79 -2.95 -10.59 11.32
N ILE A 80 -2.48 -11.02 10.15
CA ILE A 80 -1.10 -10.88 9.68
C ILE A 80 -1.06 -9.75 8.65
N ILE A 81 -0.08 -8.87 8.76
CA ILE A 81 0.10 -7.78 7.80
C ILE A 81 0.70 -8.33 6.51
N SER A 82 0.07 -8.02 5.40
CA SER A 82 0.57 -8.21 4.05
C SER A 82 0.28 -6.97 3.24
N ILE A 83 1.11 -6.71 2.23
CA ILE A 83 0.99 -5.54 1.36
C ILE A 83 0.38 -6.00 0.03
N PHE A 84 -0.55 -5.20 -0.47
CA PHE A 84 -1.10 -5.35 -1.81
C PHE A 84 -0.83 -4.06 -2.58
N VAL A 85 -0.14 -4.16 -3.71
CA VAL A 85 0.17 -3.02 -4.58
C VAL A 85 -0.61 -3.03 -5.89
N GLY A 86 -1.20 -4.15 -6.25
CA GLY A 86 -1.93 -4.35 -7.49
C GLY A 86 -1.10 -4.96 -8.61
N GLU A 87 -1.79 -5.65 -9.53
CA GLU A 87 -1.16 -6.44 -10.60
C GLU A 87 -0.17 -5.62 -11.46
N GLU A 88 -0.48 -4.34 -11.70
CA GLU A 88 0.36 -3.46 -12.51
C GLU A 88 1.69 -3.11 -11.82
N LEU A 89 1.63 -2.70 -10.55
CA LEU A 89 2.84 -2.38 -9.79
C LEU A 89 3.63 -3.63 -9.43
N GLU A 90 2.98 -4.76 -9.18
CA GLU A 90 3.67 -6.05 -9.03
C GLU A 90 4.49 -6.38 -10.29
N ALA A 91 3.91 -6.22 -11.48
CA ALA A 91 4.62 -6.45 -12.72
C ALA A 91 5.78 -5.46 -12.96
N VAL A 92 5.66 -4.21 -12.51
CA VAL A 92 6.74 -3.22 -12.55
C VAL A 92 7.87 -3.62 -11.61
N ILE A 93 7.55 -3.98 -10.37
CA ILE A 93 8.52 -4.43 -9.37
C ILE A 93 9.25 -5.69 -9.86
N ASP A 94 8.52 -6.68 -10.37
CA ASP A 94 9.10 -7.90 -10.93
C ASP A 94 10.03 -7.60 -12.09
N ALA A 95 9.67 -6.68 -12.98
CA ALA A 95 10.51 -6.27 -14.10
C ALA A 95 11.82 -5.63 -13.64
N ILE A 96 11.77 -4.80 -12.61
CA ILE A 96 12.95 -4.17 -11.99
C ILE A 96 13.82 -5.24 -11.31
N CYS A 97 13.24 -6.10 -10.48
CA CYS A 97 13.98 -7.13 -9.75
C CYS A 97 14.64 -8.16 -10.66
N THR A 98 14.08 -8.42 -11.85
CA THR A 98 14.59 -9.42 -12.79
C THR A 98 15.38 -8.81 -13.96
N ASP A 99 15.56 -7.50 -13.98
CA ASP A 99 16.18 -6.74 -15.09
C ASP A 99 15.54 -7.11 -16.44
N SER A 100 14.23 -7.24 -16.47
CA SER A 100 13.48 -7.65 -17.65
C SER A 100 12.68 -6.48 -18.22
N PRO A 101 12.42 -6.45 -19.55
CA PRO A 101 11.65 -5.38 -20.13
C PRO A 101 10.20 -5.40 -19.65
N TYR A 102 9.74 -4.27 -19.12
CA TYR A 102 8.33 -4.06 -18.76
C TYR A 102 7.50 -3.81 -20.02
N ALA A 103 6.53 -4.69 -20.27
CA ALA A 103 5.70 -4.63 -21.49
C ALA A 103 4.56 -3.57 -21.43
N GLY A 104 4.51 -2.79 -20.36
CA GLY A 104 3.42 -1.84 -20.08
C GLY A 104 2.15 -2.51 -19.52
N PRO A 105 1.21 -1.72 -19.03
CA PRO A 105 -0.03 -2.26 -18.48
C PRO A 105 -0.80 -3.00 -19.57
N VAL A 106 -1.18 -4.23 -19.29
CA VAL A 106 -2.14 -4.96 -20.13
C VAL A 106 -3.47 -4.27 -19.97
N LYS A 107 -3.76 -3.28 -20.82
CA LYS A 107 -5.08 -2.65 -20.90
C LYS A 107 -6.08 -3.71 -21.37
N MET A 108 -6.56 -4.54 -20.47
CA MET A 108 -7.73 -5.36 -20.73
C MET A 108 -8.92 -4.43 -20.91
N LYS A 109 -9.20 -4.06 -22.14
CA LYS A 109 -10.47 -3.45 -22.50
C LYS A 109 -11.52 -4.55 -22.33
N MET A 110 -12.38 -4.40 -21.35
CA MET A 110 -13.53 -5.26 -21.21
C MET A 110 -14.47 -4.99 -22.39
N ASP A 111 -14.44 -5.85 -23.39
CA ASP A 111 -15.38 -5.80 -24.51
C ASP A 111 -16.68 -6.48 -24.05
N LEU A 112 -17.68 -5.68 -23.73
CA LEU A 112 -18.98 -6.17 -23.26
C LEU A 112 -19.86 -6.70 -24.41
N GLY A 113 -19.31 -6.76 -25.64
CA GLY A 113 -20.03 -7.29 -26.79
C GLY A 113 -21.27 -6.49 -27.22
N VAL A 114 -21.39 -5.25 -26.75
CA VAL A 114 -22.51 -4.35 -27.09
C VAL A 114 -21.93 -3.06 -27.62
N ASP A 115 -22.15 -2.77 -28.91
CA ASP A 115 -21.60 -1.63 -29.63
C ASP A 115 -22.01 -0.25 -29.11
N VAL A 116 -22.94 -0.20 -28.16
CA VAL A 116 -23.57 1.04 -27.67
C VAL A 116 -22.98 1.51 -26.32
N LEU A 117 -22.19 0.69 -25.63
CA LEU A 117 -21.60 1.05 -24.33
C LEU A 117 -20.14 1.49 -24.49
N PRO A 118 -19.69 2.56 -23.81
CA PRO A 118 -18.27 2.94 -23.81
C PRO A 118 -17.43 1.80 -23.24
N LYS A 119 -16.25 1.57 -23.86
CA LYS A 119 -15.28 0.60 -23.36
C LYS A 119 -14.68 1.12 -22.07
N PHE A 120 -14.93 0.45 -20.98
CA PHE A 120 -14.34 0.77 -19.67
C PHE A 120 -12.99 0.07 -19.53
N SER A 121 -11.99 0.79 -19.03
CA SER A 121 -10.78 0.15 -18.53
C SER A 121 -11.11 -0.66 -17.28
N LYS A 122 -10.61 -1.90 -17.19
CA LYS A 122 -10.72 -2.68 -15.95
C LYS A 122 -9.96 -1.91 -14.86
N ASP A 123 -10.67 -1.56 -13.81
CA ASP A 123 -10.06 -0.98 -12.63
C ASP A 123 -9.20 -2.05 -11.95
N THR A 124 -7.88 -1.84 -11.95
CA THR A 124 -6.90 -2.76 -11.38
C THR A 124 -6.69 -2.55 -9.88
N THR A 125 -7.39 -1.58 -9.29
CA THR A 125 -7.32 -1.34 -7.85
C THR A 125 -7.96 -2.48 -7.07
N ASP A 126 -7.35 -2.86 -5.95
CA ASP A 126 -7.92 -3.88 -5.06
C ASP A 126 -9.22 -3.41 -4.46
N ARG A 127 -10.32 -3.94 -4.99
CA ARG A 127 -11.65 -3.80 -4.41
C ARG A 127 -11.93 -4.86 -3.35
N ASN A 128 -11.05 -5.83 -3.20
CA ASN A 128 -11.14 -6.82 -2.16
C ASN A 128 -10.70 -6.18 -0.83
N ARG A 129 -11.68 -5.95 0.05
CA ARG A 129 -11.48 -5.30 1.35
C ARG A 129 -10.74 -6.16 2.38
N THR A 130 -10.15 -7.27 1.97
CA THR A 130 -9.46 -8.22 2.84
C THR A 130 -7.95 -8.00 2.92
N SER A 131 -7.32 -7.23 2.03
CA SER A 131 -5.90 -6.90 2.12
C SER A 131 -5.66 -5.95 3.30
N PRO A 132 -4.78 -6.30 4.26
CA PRO A 132 -4.53 -5.50 5.46
C PRO A 132 -3.96 -4.12 5.17
N PHE A 133 -3.03 -4.04 4.22
CA PHE A 133 -2.37 -2.81 3.79
C PHE A 133 -2.31 -2.79 2.27
N ALA A 134 -3.11 -1.93 1.65
CA ALA A 134 -3.32 -1.92 0.21
C ALA A 134 -3.02 -0.56 -0.42
N PHE A 135 -2.31 -0.57 -1.54
CA PHE A 135 -2.18 0.60 -2.39
C PHE A 135 -3.46 0.80 -3.21
N THR A 136 -4.02 2.00 -3.17
CA THR A 136 -5.31 2.32 -3.81
C THR A 136 -5.17 3.38 -4.90
N GLY A 137 -4.06 3.35 -5.62
CA GLY A 137 -3.78 4.17 -6.80
C GLY A 137 -2.98 5.44 -6.52
N ASN A 138 -3.10 6.05 -5.35
CA ASN A 138 -2.35 7.25 -4.97
C ASN A 138 -2.12 7.40 -3.46
N LYS A 139 -2.39 6.35 -2.69
CA LYS A 139 -2.20 6.27 -1.24
C LYS A 139 -2.28 4.83 -0.80
N PHE A 140 -1.83 4.56 0.41
CA PHE A 140 -2.10 3.30 1.07
C PHE A 140 -3.35 3.37 1.96
N GLU A 141 -3.98 2.23 2.13
CA GLU A 141 -5.12 2.04 3.01
C GLU A 141 -4.80 0.93 4.01
N PHE A 142 -4.65 1.30 5.28
CA PHE A 142 -4.48 0.35 6.38
C PHE A 142 -5.84 -0.02 6.95
N ARG A 143 -6.25 -1.26 6.75
CA ARG A 143 -7.63 -1.74 6.97
C ARG A 143 -7.83 -2.53 8.25
N MET A 144 -6.77 -2.73 9.03
CA MET A 144 -6.82 -3.51 10.27
C MET A 144 -7.41 -2.76 11.47
N PRO A 145 -7.34 -1.42 11.60
CA PRO A 145 -7.85 -0.75 12.79
C PRO A 145 -9.32 -1.04 13.04
N GLY A 146 -9.66 -1.36 14.29
CA GLY A 146 -11.03 -1.53 14.75
C GLY A 146 -11.82 -0.22 14.79
N SER A 147 -13.14 -0.30 14.79
CA SER A 147 -14.01 0.89 14.72
C SER A 147 -13.90 1.82 15.94
N ALA A 148 -13.54 1.30 17.10
CA ALA A 148 -13.34 2.07 18.33
C ALA A 148 -11.89 2.52 18.53
N GLU A 149 -10.93 2.01 17.75
CA GLU A 149 -9.52 2.34 17.91
C GLU A 149 -9.20 3.76 17.47
N ASN A 150 -8.18 4.33 18.10
CA ASN A 150 -7.60 5.60 17.68
C ASN A 150 -6.54 5.33 16.61
N LEU A 151 -6.61 6.06 15.50
CA LEU A 151 -5.65 5.92 14.41
C LEU A 151 -4.29 6.55 14.71
N SER A 152 -4.14 7.28 15.82
CA SER A 152 -2.88 7.96 16.17
C SER A 152 -1.72 6.99 16.31
N ASP A 153 -1.93 5.82 16.90
CA ASP A 153 -0.88 4.84 17.14
C ASP A 153 -0.40 4.24 15.81
N ALA A 154 -1.33 3.81 14.96
CA ALA A 154 -1.01 3.32 13.62
C ALA A 154 -0.28 4.38 12.78
N ASN A 155 -0.76 5.63 12.78
CA ASN A 155 -0.14 6.72 12.05
C ASN A 155 1.25 7.07 12.59
N THR A 156 1.44 7.03 13.91
CA THR A 156 2.74 7.28 14.53
C THR A 156 3.76 6.24 14.09
N ILE A 157 3.38 4.97 14.11
CA ILE A 157 4.25 3.86 13.71
C ILE A 157 4.57 3.95 12.20
N LEU A 158 3.55 4.10 11.35
CA LEU A 158 3.76 4.26 9.92
C LEU A 158 4.70 5.43 9.59
N ASN A 159 4.43 6.60 10.15
CA ASN A 159 5.25 7.77 9.90
C ASN A 159 6.70 7.59 10.39
N ALA A 160 6.89 6.97 11.55
CA ALA A 160 8.23 6.74 12.10
C ALA A 160 9.00 5.68 11.30
N ALA A 161 8.35 4.59 10.90
CA ALA A 161 8.95 3.52 10.12
C ALA A 161 9.37 4.01 8.73
N VAL A 162 8.46 4.69 8.01
CA VAL A 162 8.76 5.25 6.68
C VAL A 162 9.84 6.35 6.76
N ALA A 163 9.80 7.18 7.80
CA ALA A 163 10.86 8.18 8.00
C ALA A 163 12.23 7.54 8.25
N LYS A 164 12.29 6.37 8.90
CA LYS A 164 13.53 5.61 9.09
C LYS A 164 14.02 5.04 7.75
N SER A 165 13.18 4.37 6.99
CA SER A 165 13.53 3.82 5.68
C SER A 165 14.05 4.92 4.74
N LEU A 166 13.34 6.05 4.62
CA LEU A 166 13.80 7.20 3.83
C LEU A 166 15.13 7.80 4.34
N LYS A 167 15.39 7.75 5.64
CA LYS A 167 16.68 8.19 6.19
C LYS A 167 17.82 7.25 5.79
N GLU A 168 17.56 5.96 5.73
CA GLU A 168 18.51 4.94 5.26
C GLU A 168 18.77 5.12 3.77
N PHE A 169 17.74 5.29 2.96
CA PHE A 169 17.87 5.67 1.55
C PHE A 169 18.78 6.89 1.35
N VAL A 170 18.53 7.97 2.08
CA VAL A 170 19.37 9.19 1.98
C VAL A 170 20.81 8.92 2.39
N ALA A 171 21.04 8.08 3.41
CA ALA A 171 22.38 7.75 3.88
C ALA A 171 23.16 6.91 2.84
N GLU A 172 22.49 5.98 2.18
CA GLU A 172 23.08 5.10 1.18
C GLU A 172 23.34 5.82 -0.15
N THR A 173 22.48 6.74 -0.53
CA THR A 173 22.63 7.52 -1.77
C THR A 173 23.45 8.80 -1.59
N ALA A 174 23.75 9.19 -0.35
CA ALA A 174 24.52 10.40 -0.06
C ALA A 174 25.94 10.30 -0.62
N GLY A 175 26.28 11.23 -1.53
CA GLY A 175 27.60 11.28 -2.14
C GLY A 175 27.80 10.35 -3.34
N ALA A 176 26.75 9.69 -3.82
CA ALA A 176 26.79 8.99 -5.09
C ALA A 176 27.11 9.95 -6.23
N ALA A 177 28.01 9.55 -7.13
CA ALA A 177 28.38 10.34 -8.31
C ALA A 177 27.21 10.46 -9.30
N ASP A 178 26.35 9.44 -9.32
CA ASP A 178 25.13 9.37 -10.09
C ASP A 178 23.98 9.00 -9.13
N PHE A 179 23.18 10.01 -8.76
CA PHE A 179 22.09 9.83 -7.83
C PHE A 179 20.96 8.96 -8.39
N GLU A 180 20.66 9.12 -9.71
CA GLU A 180 19.57 8.35 -10.33
C GLU A 180 19.92 6.86 -10.36
N CYS A 181 21.17 6.53 -10.69
CA CYS A 181 21.64 5.15 -10.66
C CYS A 181 21.64 4.57 -9.24
N ALA A 182 22.08 5.33 -8.25
CA ALA A 182 22.07 4.90 -6.86
C ALA A 182 20.64 4.71 -6.31
N ALA A 183 19.73 5.60 -6.67
CA ALA A 183 18.33 5.52 -6.27
C ALA A 183 17.58 4.36 -6.95
N ALA A 184 17.94 4.02 -8.17
CA ALA A 184 17.36 2.87 -8.88
C ALA A 184 17.90 1.51 -8.38
N ALA A 185 19.04 1.51 -7.71
CA ALA A 185 19.66 0.31 -7.14
C ALA A 185 19.20 0.01 -5.69
N TRP A 186 18.61 0.99 -5.04
CA TRP A 186 18.06 0.87 -3.68
C TRP A 186 16.68 0.21 -3.69
#